data_336f644ad11203f42160bfe4662dbbe1
#
_entry.id   336f644ad11203f42160bfe4662dbbe1
#
_cell.length_a   1.000
_cell.length_b   1.000
_cell.length_c   1.000
_cell.angle_alpha   90.00
_cell.angle_beta   90.00
_cell.angle_gamma   90.00
#
_symmetry.space_group_name_H-M   'P 1'
#
loop_
_entity.id
_entity.type
_entity.pdbx_description
1 polymer ?
#
loop_
_entity_poly.entity_id
_entity_poly.type
_entity_poly.pdbx_seq_one_letter_code
_entity_poly.pdbx_strand_id
1 'polypeptide(L)'
;MPGEVVGCISCIKMNFGVQEGTIPRDFIEYDFAEDALDFETQLAEARDVKFTQVLAEPLSIGSHIVCTGTPSEDLPWFAVNIGMGDPDSGHGDIAVHFNVRLPQRYVVRNTRRHSKWGTEETTAFRLFPFKMDRPFTIEVLVDEKQTLWAVDGEHYCSYAHRQPSPHVATWVQVAGVRNATLNINKTDIYPTMAPPPIEVPLRAFIDAPPEPSEPTCWRANAIATLSNGVPEGHQLVIHGRLRPMLHSFAVDLMDGAREWPAPNVHVHVNVRAHVEPHLPRQLVVLNAWYGAWGLERRQRTARLVPGTQTTFRIIRGAGEWSVYADDSMIGELEFRAAPEGVKALRFRGDLYPEQVYLCPATNSPVREE
;
A
#
# COMPACT_ATOMS: atom_id res chain seq x y z
N MET A 1 26.38 -28.51 25.83
CA MET A 1 26.09 -28.07 24.44
C MET A 1 24.64 -27.68 24.38
N PRO A 2 24.28 -26.40 24.26
CA PRO A 2 22.92 -25.98 24.09
C PRO A 2 22.56 -25.98 22.59
N GLY A 3 21.44 -26.66 22.26
CA GLY A 3 20.89 -26.70 20.92
C GLY A 3 20.27 -25.38 20.53
N GLU A 4 20.68 -24.86 19.38
CA GLU A 4 20.06 -23.74 18.71
C GLU A 4 18.64 -24.12 18.25
N VAL A 5 17.65 -23.43 18.80
CA VAL A 5 16.30 -23.43 18.25
C VAL A 5 16.27 -22.50 17.05
N VAL A 6 16.42 -23.05 15.85
CA VAL A 6 16.17 -22.30 14.62
C VAL A 6 14.68 -22.06 14.53
N GLY A 7 14.25 -20.85 14.92
CA GLY A 7 12.90 -20.38 14.74
C GLY A 7 12.62 -20.19 13.26
N CYS A 8 11.64 -20.94 12.77
CA CYS A 8 11.14 -20.87 11.40
C CYS A 8 10.46 -19.50 11.16
N ILE A 9 11.21 -18.52 10.62
CA ILE A 9 10.67 -17.26 10.09
C ILE A 9 10.26 -17.51 8.64
N SER A 10 9.17 -18.20 8.43
CA SER A 10 8.48 -18.27 7.14
C SER A 10 7.00 -17.97 7.32
N CYS A 11 6.69 -16.78 7.81
CA CYS A 11 5.35 -16.24 7.74
C CYS A 11 5.35 -14.98 6.88
N ILE A 12 4.94 -15.17 5.62
CA ILE A 12 4.29 -14.17 4.76
C ILE A 12 4.94 -12.78 4.84
N LYS A 13 6.14 -12.65 4.32
CA LYS A 13 6.58 -11.37 3.78
C LYS A 13 5.90 -11.20 2.43
N MET A 14 4.68 -10.64 2.40
CA MET A 14 4.24 -9.90 1.22
C MET A 14 5.18 -8.69 1.12
N ASN A 15 6.30 -8.85 0.43
CA ASN A 15 7.15 -7.73 0.05
C ASN A 15 6.44 -6.97 -1.08
N PHE A 16 5.46 -6.18 -0.73
CA PHE A 16 5.18 -4.98 -1.50
C PHE A 16 6.36 -4.05 -1.26
N GLY A 17 7.04 -3.60 -2.32
CA GLY A 17 8.27 -2.84 -2.25
C GLY A 17 8.23 -1.74 -1.20
N VAL A 18 8.73 -2.06 -0.02
CA VAL A 18 8.97 -1.08 1.03
C VAL A 18 10.16 -0.28 0.59
N GLN A 19 9.97 1.00 0.31
CA GLN A 19 11.10 1.90 0.29
C GLN A 19 11.62 2.00 1.71
N GLU A 20 12.70 1.30 2.00
CA GLU A 20 13.61 1.79 3.02
C GLU A 20 14.10 3.16 2.54
N GLY A 21 13.52 4.22 3.12
CA GLY A 21 14.12 5.53 3.02
C GLY A 21 15.58 5.34 3.41
N THR A 22 16.50 5.93 2.66
CA THR A 22 17.92 5.96 2.98
C THR A 22 18.05 6.41 4.42
N ILE A 23 18.23 5.46 5.33
CA ILE A 23 18.51 5.72 6.73
C ILE A 23 19.91 6.34 6.74
N PRO A 24 20.10 7.56 7.24
CA PRO A 24 21.44 8.10 7.44
C PRO A 24 22.22 7.12 8.31
N ARG A 25 23.49 6.89 7.99
CA ARG A 25 24.36 5.93 8.71
C ARG A 25 24.66 6.27 10.18
N ASP A 26 24.07 7.32 10.71
CA ASP A 26 24.21 7.77 12.09
C ASP A 26 23.04 7.30 12.97
N PHE A 27 22.58 6.05 12.77
CA PHE A 27 21.61 5.45 13.67
C PHE A 27 22.29 5.15 15.00
N ILE A 28 22.00 5.99 15.99
CA ILE A 28 22.15 5.64 17.40
C ILE A 28 21.19 4.48 17.63
N GLU A 29 21.70 3.35 18.09
CA GLU A 29 20.90 2.23 18.57
C GLU A 29 20.01 2.73 19.71
N TYR A 30 18.75 3.06 19.43
CA TYR A 30 17.79 3.42 20.46
C TYR A 30 17.33 2.13 21.15
N ASP A 31 17.46 2.11 22.47
CA ASP A 31 16.92 1.07 23.31
C ASP A 31 15.38 1.20 23.35
N PHE A 32 14.71 0.38 22.55
CA PHE A 32 13.25 0.40 22.37
C PHE A 32 12.43 0.15 23.66
N ALA A 33 13.07 -0.31 24.73
CA ALA A 33 12.41 -0.56 26.01
C ALA A 33 12.26 0.72 26.85
N GLU A 34 13.20 1.66 26.77
CA GLU A 34 13.13 2.96 27.44
C GLU A 34 12.09 3.88 26.78
N ASP A 35 11.98 3.85 25.44
CA ASP A 35 11.01 4.67 24.70
C ASP A 35 9.55 4.32 25.03
N ALA A 36 9.23 3.08 25.37
CA ALA A 36 7.87 2.68 25.72
C ALA A 36 7.43 3.20 27.10
N LEU A 37 8.33 3.29 28.06
CA LEU A 37 8.10 3.86 29.39
C LEU A 37 7.95 5.38 29.32
N ASP A 38 8.74 6.03 28.47
CA ASP A 38 8.70 7.48 28.26
C ASP A 38 7.39 7.91 27.58
N PHE A 39 6.86 7.09 26.66
CA PHE A 39 5.59 7.37 25.98
C PHE A 39 4.40 7.47 26.96
N GLU A 40 4.31 6.62 27.97
CA GLU A 40 3.20 6.69 28.96
C GLU A 40 3.33 7.96 29.82
N THR A 41 4.51 8.37 30.18
CA THR A 41 4.78 9.61 30.88
C THR A 41 4.44 10.81 30.00
N GLN A 42 4.87 10.83 28.75
CA GLN A 42 4.54 11.85 27.76
C GLN A 42 3.03 11.93 27.46
N LEU A 43 2.35 10.78 27.41
CA LEU A 43 0.90 10.73 27.22
C LEU A 43 0.15 11.31 28.43
N ALA A 44 0.68 11.16 29.63
CA ALA A 44 0.13 11.76 30.84
C ALA A 44 0.35 13.30 30.86
N GLU A 45 1.48 13.77 30.36
CA GLU A 45 1.79 15.21 30.22
C GLU A 45 1.00 15.88 29.08
N ALA A 46 0.62 15.12 28.05
CA ALA A 46 -0.18 15.62 26.93
C ALA A 46 -1.70 15.75 27.22
N ARG A 47 -2.10 15.90 28.49
CA ARG A 47 -3.53 15.96 28.91
C ARG A 47 -4.32 17.02 28.17
N ASP A 48 -3.72 18.16 27.84
CA ASP A 48 -4.38 19.29 27.22
C ASP A 48 -4.53 19.17 25.68
N VAL A 49 -3.98 18.12 25.07
CA VAL A 49 -4.04 17.87 23.61
C VAL A 49 -4.62 16.49 23.30
N LYS A 50 -5.56 16.04 24.11
CA LYS A 50 -6.32 14.80 23.90
C LYS A 50 -7.75 15.11 23.49
N PHE A 51 -8.22 14.42 22.47
CA PHE A 51 -9.62 14.39 22.10
C PHE A 51 -10.09 12.95 22.08
N THR A 52 -11.06 12.61 22.94
CA THR A 52 -11.60 11.25 23.07
C THR A 52 -13.08 11.26 22.73
N GLN A 53 -13.48 10.33 21.89
CA GLN A 53 -14.88 10.07 21.56
C GLN A 53 -15.25 8.67 22.02
N VAL A 54 -16.23 8.58 22.92
CA VAL A 54 -16.85 7.32 23.31
C VAL A 54 -17.75 6.82 22.17
N LEU A 55 -17.68 5.54 21.89
CA LEU A 55 -18.47 4.91 20.83
C LEU A 55 -19.86 4.59 21.35
N ALA A 56 -20.89 5.03 20.63
CA ALA A 56 -22.27 4.67 20.93
C ALA A 56 -22.57 3.20 20.60
N GLU A 57 -21.88 2.66 19.59
CA GLU A 57 -21.98 1.28 19.13
C GLU A 57 -20.60 0.70 18.84
N PRO A 58 -20.40 -0.62 18.96
CA PRO A 58 -19.15 -1.26 18.61
C PRO A 58 -18.79 -1.04 17.14
N LEU A 59 -17.49 -0.92 16.87
CA LEU A 59 -16.99 -0.85 15.50
C LEU A 59 -17.26 -2.19 14.79
N SER A 60 -17.68 -2.10 13.53
CA SER A 60 -17.95 -3.28 12.69
C SER A 60 -17.37 -3.07 11.31
N ILE A 61 -17.42 -4.07 10.45
CA ILE A 61 -16.96 -3.97 9.06
C ILE A 61 -17.61 -2.76 8.39
N GLY A 62 -16.82 -1.94 7.71
CA GLY A 62 -17.24 -0.68 7.10
C GLY A 62 -17.33 0.49 8.08
N SER A 63 -17.02 0.32 9.38
CA SER A 63 -16.85 1.48 10.28
C SER A 63 -15.69 2.32 9.79
N HIS A 64 -15.96 3.61 9.60
CA HIS A 64 -15.06 4.58 9.02
C HIS A 64 -14.84 5.73 10.00
N ILE A 65 -13.59 5.91 10.40
CA ILE A 65 -13.16 6.95 11.33
C ILE A 65 -12.37 7.97 10.55
N VAL A 66 -12.80 9.21 10.56
CA VAL A 66 -12.07 10.34 9.97
C VAL A 66 -11.54 11.20 11.11
N CYS A 67 -10.23 11.32 11.16
CA CYS A 67 -9.52 12.15 12.12
C CYS A 67 -8.83 13.30 11.39
N THR A 68 -9.07 14.54 11.78
CA THR A 68 -8.33 15.69 11.28
C THR A 68 -7.62 16.41 12.43
N GLY A 69 -6.59 17.17 12.09
CA GLY A 69 -5.90 18.02 13.05
C GLY A 69 -4.53 18.47 12.57
N THR A 70 -3.83 19.18 13.44
CA THR A 70 -2.46 19.65 13.18
C THR A 70 -1.56 19.13 14.31
N PRO A 71 -0.40 18.51 14.02
CA PRO A 71 0.53 18.08 15.06
C PRO A 71 0.85 19.23 16.02
N SER A 72 0.93 18.95 17.33
CA SER A 72 1.33 19.96 18.30
C SER A 72 2.81 20.25 18.16
N GLU A 73 3.20 21.53 18.23
CA GLU A 73 4.62 21.95 18.20
C GLU A 73 5.41 21.48 19.42
N ASP A 74 4.69 21.30 20.53
CA ASP A 74 5.32 20.94 21.81
C ASP A 74 5.62 19.44 21.93
N LEU A 75 5.12 18.61 20.99
CA LEU A 75 5.26 17.17 21.07
C LEU A 75 5.94 16.61 19.81
N PRO A 76 6.96 15.73 19.96
CA PRO A 76 7.62 15.10 18.83
C PRO A 76 6.80 13.96 18.20
N TRP A 77 5.59 13.71 18.72
CA TRP A 77 4.71 12.64 18.30
C TRP A 77 3.23 13.03 18.40
N PHE A 78 2.41 12.28 17.71
CA PHE A 78 0.98 12.21 17.98
C PHE A 78 0.45 10.79 17.76
N ALA A 79 -0.72 10.48 18.30
CA ALA A 79 -1.28 9.15 18.18
C ALA A 79 -2.78 9.16 17.94
N VAL A 80 -3.26 8.15 17.21
CA VAL A 80 -4.67 7.77 17.13
C VAL A 80 -4.82 6.39 17.75
N ASN A 81 -5.66 6.29 18.77
CA ASN A 81 -5.89 5.07 19.51
C ASN A 81 -7.35 4.59 19.35
N ILE A 82 -7.52 3.30 19.18
CA ILE A 82 -8.82 2.61 19.24
C ILE A 82 -8.72 1.66 20.41
N GLY A 83 -9.51 1.89 21.45
CA GLY A 83 -9.33 1.20 22.71
C GLY A 83 -10.62 0.88 23.47
N MET A 84 -10.46 0.28 24.65
CA MET A 84 -11.54 -0.14 25.52
C MET A 84 -11.22 0.13 26.98
N GLY A 85 -12.28 0.10 27.82
CA GLY A 85 -12.19 0.47 29.22
C GLY A 85 -12.18 1.99 29.41
N ASP A 86 -11.57 2.47 30.47
CA ASP A 86 -11.43 3.90 30.76
C ASP A 86 -10.25 4.50 29.97
N PRO A 87 -10.51 5.44 29.03
CA PRO A 87 -9.47 6.05 28.20
C PRO A 87 -8.44 6.87 29.00
N ASP A 88 -8.81 7.32 30.20
CA ASP A 88 -7.97 8.18 31.04
C ASP A 88 -7.20 7.42 32.13
N SER A 89 -7.49 6.12 32.32
CA SER A 89 -6.85 5.31 33.34
C SER A 89 -5.35 5.05 33.10
N GLY A 90 -4.82 5.29 31.89
CA GLY A 90 -3.47 4.90 31.48
C GLY A 90 -3.28 3.38 31.32
N HIS A 91 -4.20 2.56 31.84
CA HIS A 91 -4.10 1.10 31.88
C HIS A 91 -5.08 0.38 30.93
N GLY A 92 -5.95 1.11 30.24
CA GLY A 92 -6.92 0.55 29.31
C GLY A 92 -6.25 -0.24 28.17
N ASP A 93 -6.92 -1.27 27.69
CA ASP A 93 -6.47 -2.02 26.52
C ASP A 93 -6.64 -1.18 25.25
N ILE A 94 -5.64 -1.23 24.35
CA ILE A 94 -5.65 -0.53 23.07
C ILE A 94 -5.61 -1.57 21.97
N ALA A 95 -6.70 -1.67 21.23
CA ALA A 95 -6.80 -2.58 20.08
C ALA A 95 -5.87 -2.16 18.94
N VAL A 96 -5.83 -0.86 18.64
CA VAL A 96 -4.94 -0.29 17.64
C VAL A 96 -4.35 1.02 18.15
N HIS A 97 -3.05 1.08 18.20
CA HIS A 97 -2.23 2.26 18.45
C HIS A 97 -1.53 2.64 17.17
N PHE A 98 -1.85 3.80 16.63
CA PHE A 98 -1.21 4.39 15.47
C PHE A 98 -0.42 5.61 15.94
N ASN A 99 0.89 5.46 16.14
CA ASN A 99 1.76 6.49 16.68
C ASN A 99 2.69 7.06 15.61
N VAL A 100 2.57 8.34 15.37
CA VAL A 100 3.37 9.09 14.40
C VAL A 100 4.54 9.73 15.12
N ARG A 101 5.75 9.29 14.80
CA ARG A 101 7.01 9.83 15.34
C ARG A 101 7.62 10.80 14.33
N LEU A 102 7.40 12.10 14.56
CA LEU A 102 7.72 13.15 13.60
C LEU A 102 9.22 13.31 13.33
N PRO A 103 10.11 13.35 14.36
CA PRO A 103 11.56 13.49 14.12
C PRO A 103 12.14 12.28 13.38
N GLN A 104 11.71 11.07 13.74
CA GLN A 104 12.20 9.82 13.16
C GLN A 104 11.54 9.50 11.80
N ARG A 105 10.43 10.18 11.47
CA ARG A 105 9.71 10.06 10.19
C ARG A 105 9.18 8.66 9.89
N TYR A 106 8.63 8.00 10.89
CA TYR A 106 7.90 6.74 10.71
C TYR A 106 6.67 6.65 11.62
N VAL A 107 5.83 5.67 11.36
CA VAL A 107 4.62 5.39 12.13
C VAL A 107 4.73 4.00 12.74
N VAL A 108 4.50 3.92 14.03
CA VAL A 108 4.38 2.66 14.76
C VAL A 108 2.91 2.25 14.81
N ARG A 109 2.63 1.00 14.51
CA ARG A 109 1.36 0.36 14.81
C ARG A 109 1.57 -0.74 15.82
N ASN A 110 0.75 -0.76 16.87
CA ASN A 110 0.85 -1.73 17.95
C ASN A 110 -0.51 -2.00 18.62
N THR A 111 -0.53 -2.95 19.50
CA THR A 111 -1.65 -3.30 20.39
C THR A 111 -1.14 -3.36 21.81
N ARG A 112 -1.92 -2.83 22.77
CA ARG A 112 -1.66 -2.97 24.21
C ARG A 112 -2.74 -3.83 24.84
N ARG A 113 -2.34 -4.86 25.55
CA ARG A 113 -3.22 -5.76 26.29
C ARG A 113 -2.71 -5.99 27.69
N HIS A 114 -3.57 -5.82 28.70
CA HIS A 114 -3.21 -5.94 30.11
C HIS A 114 -1.96 -5.12 30.46
N SER A 115 -1.94 -3.87 30.02
CA SER A 115 -0.83 -2.91 30.18
C SER A 115 0.49 -3.35 29.54
N LYS A 116 0.49 -4.32 28.61
CA LYS A 116 1.70 -4.76 27.89
C LYS A 116 1.56 -4.50 26.41
N TRP A 117 2.57 -3.84 25.84
CA TRP A 117 2.68 -3.61 24.41
C TRP A 117 3.08 -4.91 23.69
N GLY A 118 2.53 -5.10 22.49
CA GLY A 118 2.93 -6.15 21.58
C GLY A 118 4.14 -5.76 20.73
N THR A 119 4.39 -6.51 19.66
CA THR A 119 5.44 -6.21 18.70
C THR A 119 5.03 -5.04 17.80
N GLU A 120 5.91 -4.05 17.66
CA GLU A 120 5.71 -2.90 16.77
C GLU A 120 5.76 -3.29 15.30
N GLU A 121 4.93 -2.64 14.49
CA GLU A 121 4.98 -2.68 13.03
C GLU A 121 5.19 -1.26 12.51
N THR A 122 6.18 -1.09 11.62
CA THR A 122 6.55 0.23 11.07
C THR A 122 6.46 0.32 9.55
N THR A 123 6.24 -0.80 8.86
CA THR A 123 6.17 -0.83 7.39
C THR A 123 4.97 -0.05 6.85
N ALA A 124 5.17 0.70 5.78
CA ALA A 124 4.12 1.45 5.10
C ALA A 124 4.27 1.32 3.58
N PHE A 125 3.16 1.50 2.85
CA PHE A 125 3.16 1.47 1.38
C PHE A 125 3.70 2.74 0.73
N ARG A 126 3.87 3.81 1.53
CA ARG A 126 4.23 5.14 1.06
C ARG A 126 5.28 5.78 1.96
N LEU A 127 5.93 6.82 1.44
CA LEU A 127 6.80 7.67 2.23
C LEU A 127 6.02 8.34 3.35
N PHE A 128 6.72 8.68 4.44
CA PHE A 128 6.16 9.35 5.60
C PHE A 128 5.48 10.68 5.20
N PRO A 129 4.14 10.82 5.40
CA PRO A 129 3.38 11.93 4.85
C PRO A 129 3.27 13.12 5.79
N PHE A 130 3.52 12.94 7.09
CA PHE A 130 3.26 13.94 8.11
C PHE A 130 4.37 14.99 8.19
N LYS A 131 3.97 16.21 8.52
CA LYS A 131 4.87 17.33 8.77
C LYS A 131 4.39 18.12 9.99
N MET A 132 5.35 18.65 10.76
CA MET A 132 5.05 19.58 11.84
C MET A 132 4.25 20.78 11.27
N ASP A 133 3.30 21.29 12.03
CA ASP A 133 2.46 22.46 11.70
C ASP A 133 1.63 22.36 10.42
N ARG A 134 1.56 21.17 9.81
CA ARG A 134 0.66 20.96 8.68
C ARG A 134 -0.54 20.14 9.09
N PRO A 135 -1.76 20.62 8.77
CA PRO A 135 -2.95 19.84 8.99
C PRO A 135 -2.90 18.54 8.17
N PHE A 136 -3.49 17.49 8.71
CA PHE A 136 -3.64 16.20 8.06
C PHE A 136 -5.08 15.70 8.18
N THR A 137 -5.42 14.77 7.33
CA THR A 137 -6.62 13.94 7.47
C THR A 137 -6.22 12.48 7.47
N ILE A 138 -6.57 11.75 8.52
CA ILE A 138 -6.42 10.30 8.60
C ILE A 138 -7.81 9.68 8.44
N GLU A 139 -7.93 8.73 7.51
CA GLU A 139 -9.09 7.87 7.38
C GLU A 139 -8.73 6.46 7.86
N VAL A 140 -9.54 5.90 8.75
CA VAL A 140 -9.40 4.52 9.22
C VAL A 140 -10.64 3.74 8.83
N LEU A 141 -10.47 2.67 8.07
CA LEU A 141 -11.53 1.71 7.80
C LEU A 141 -11.32 0.46 8.65
N VAL A 142 -12.36 0.01 9.32
CA VAL A 142 -12.38 -1.27 10.01
C VAL A 142 -12.91 -2.34 9.05
N ASP A 143 -12.05 -3.27 8.65
CA ASP A 143 -12.39 -4.43 7.84
C ASP A 143 -12.51 -5.68 8.71
N GLU A 144 -12.82 -6.83 8.15
CA GLU A 144 -13.00 -8.09 8.87
C GLU A 144 -11.76 -8.51 9.69
N LYS A 145 -10.57 -8.38 9.09
CA LYS A 145 -9.30 -8.91 9.65
C LYS A 145 -8.24 -7.86 9.92
N GLN A 146 -8.47 -6.63 9.50
CA GLN A 146 -7.49 -5.55 9.56
C GLN A 146 -8.15 -4.19 9.65
N THR A 147 -7.38 -3.19 10.06
CA THR A 147 -7.71 -1.79 9.83
C THR A 147 -6.87 -1.24 8.67
N LEU A 148 -7.49 -0.46 7.80
CA LEU A 148 -6.84 0.23 6.69
C LEU A 148 -6.71 1.70 7.05
N TRP A 149 -5.53 2.28 6.83
CA TRP A 149 -5.17 3.64 7.21
C TRP A 149 -4.77 4.45 5.99
N ALA A 150 -5.50 5.51 5.70
CA ALA A 150 -5.15 6.47 4.66
C ALA A 150 -4.79 7.82 5.28
N VAL A 151 -3.90 8.54 4.61
CA VAL A 151 -3.51 9.90 4.98
C VAL A 151 -3.70 10.78 3.75
N ASP A 152 -4.47 11.87 3.94
CA ASP A 152 -4.80 12.82 2.89
C ASP A 152 -5.35 12.17 1.61
N GLY A 153 -6.27 11.20 1.80
CA GLY A 153 -6.95 10.47 0.73
C GLY A 153 -6.16 9.34 0.07
N GLU A 154 -4.96 9.04 0.53
CA GLU A 154 -4.13 7.99 -0.05
C GLU A 154 -3.80 6.89 0.96
N HIS A 155 -4.04 5.62 0.59
CA HIS A 155 -3.76 4.48 1.46
C HIS A 155 -2.29 4.48 1.88
N TYR A 156 -2.05 4.46 3.19
CA TYR A 156 -0.73 4.53 3.79
C TYR A 156 -0.25 3.18 4.30
N CYS A 157 -1.05 2.49 5.10
CA CYS A 157 -0.71 1.18 5.66
C CYS A 157 -1.96 0.41 6.11
N SER A 158 -1.76 -0.87 6.39
CA SER A 158 -2.74 -1.74 7.03
C SER A 158 -2.21 -2.23 8.37
N TYR A 159 -3.12 -2.68 9.25
CA TYR A 159 -2.77 -3.33 10.50
C TYR A 159 -3.71 -4.50 10.77
N ALA A 160 -3.16 -5.71 10.81
CA ALA A 160 -3.92 -6.91 11.10
C ALA A 160 -4.48 -6.88 12.52
N HIS A 161 -5.75 -7.28 12.69
CA HIS A 161 -6.35 -7.33 14.01
C HIS A 161 -5.59 -8.28 14.92
N ARG A 162 -5.29 -7.80 16.13
CA ARG A 162 -4.76 -8.58 17.24
C ARG A 162 -5.81 -8.67 18.34
N GLN A 163 -5.49 -9.28 19.44
CA GLN A 163 -6.35 -9.30 20.62
C GLN A 163 -5.88 -8.24 21.62
N PRO A 164 -6.77 -7.33 22.07
CA PRO A 164 -8.19 -7.24 21.70
C PRO A 164 -8.44 -6.72 20.29
N SER A 165 -9.55 -7.15 19.70
CA SER A 165 -9.97 -6.69 18.36
C SER A 165 -10.57 -5.28 18.42
N PRO A 166 -10.42 -4.44 17.36
CA PRO A 166 -11.14 -3.16 17.26
C PRO A 166 -12.66 -3.29 17.35
N HIS A 167 -13.23 -4.43 17.00
CA HIS A 167 -14.68 -4.68 17.08
C HIS A 167 -15.26 -4.65 18.51
N VAL A 168 -14.41 -4.73 19.53
CA VAL A 168 -14.83 -4.59 20.93
C VAL A 168 -14.40 -3.27 21.56
N ALA A 169 -13.90 -2.34 20.74
CA ALA A 169 -13.51 -1.02 21.20
C ALA A 169 -14.70 -0.22 21.71
N THR A 170 -14.46 0.61 22.71
CA THR A 170 -15.47 1.48 23.34
C THR A 170 -15.17 2.96 23.14
N TRP A 171 -14.00 3.30 22.64
CA TRP A 171 -13.59 4.69 22.38
C TRP A 171 -12.52 4.79 21.28
N VAL A 172 -12.46 5.98 20.69
CA VAL A 172 -11.39 6.43 19.81
C VAL A 172 -10.80 7.70 20.39
N GLN A 173 -9.47 7.80 20.41
CA GLN A 173 -8.75 8.94 20.97
C GLN A 173 -7.68 9.44 20.00
N VAL A 174 -7.55 10.76 19.91
CA VAL A 174 -6.45 11.45 19.26
C VAL A 174 -5.66 12.19 20.33
N ALA A 175 -4.35 12.03 20.36
CA ALA A 175 -3.46 12.68 21.31
C ALA A 175 -2.29 13.35 20.61
N GLY A 176 -1.82 14.49 21.11
CA GLY A 176 -0.71 15.26 20.53
C GLY A 176 -1.09 16.08 19.28
N VAL A 177 -2.38 16.37 19.11
CA VAL A 177 -2.92 17.08 17.93
C VAL A 177 -3.73 18.30 18.36
N ARG A 178 -3.46 19.44 17.78
CA ARG A 178 -4.27 20.67 17.91
C ARG A 178 -5.44 20.64 16.93
N ASN A 179 -6.56 21.25 17.33
CA ASN A 179 -7.77 21.32 16.51
C ASN A 179 -8.26 19.96 16.02
N ALA A 180 -8.12 18.94 16.88
CA ALA A 180 -8.51 17.58 16.55
C ALA A 180 -10.02 17.47 16.33
N THR A 181 -10.43 16.79 15.28
CA THR A 181 -11.81 16.35 15.08
C THR A 181 -11.85 14.83 14.85
N LEU A 182 -12.93 14.21 15.31
CA LEU A 182 -13.23 12.83 15.00
C LEU A 182 -14.65 12.75 14.43
N ASN A 183 -14.80 12.00 13.35
CA ASN A 183 -16.11 11.66 12.79
C ASN A 183 -16.12 10.16 12.56
N ILE A 184 -17.12 9.47 13.08
CA ILE A 184 -17.25 8.02 13.00
C ILE A 184 -18.59 7.70 12.35
N ASN A 185 -18.54 7.04 11.20
CA ASN A 185 -19.69 6.68 10.40
C ASN A 185 -19.49 5.29 9.75
N LYS A 186 -20.32 4.97 8.77
CA LYS A 186 -20.16 3.81 7.89
C LYS A 186 -19.85 4.28 6.48
N THR A 187 -19.06 3.50 5.78
CA THR A 187 -18.78 3.70 4.35
C THR A 187 -18.81 2.38 3.61
N ASP A 188 -19.06 2.45 2.32
CA ASP A 188 -18.96 1.33 1.37
C ASP A 188 -17.74 1.44 0.44
N ILE A 189 -16.94 2.50 0.62
CA ILE A 189 -15.72 2.75 -0.15
C ILE A 189 -14.60 3.26 0.74
N TYR A 190 -13.34 2.98 0.37
CA TYR A 190 -12.15 3.49 1.06
C TYR A 190 -10.96 3.59 0.10
N PRO A 191 -10.13 4.63 0.19
CA PRO A 191 -10.35 5.89 0.91
C PRO A 191 -11.54 6.66 0.33
N THR A 192 -12.23 7.45 1.17
CA THR A 192 -13.38 8.25 0.71
C THR A 192 -12.95 9.52 -0.02
N MET A 193 -11.78 10.04 0.31
CA MET A 193 -11.19 11.26 -0.24
C MET A 193 -10.11 11.00 -1.29
N ALA A 194 -10.04 9.76 -1.83
CA ALA A 194 -9.08 9.44 -2.87
C ALA A 194 -9.24 10.38 -4.08
N PRO A 195 -8.13 10.89 -4.65
CA PRO A 195 -8.19 11.63 -5.89
C PRO A 195 -8.79 10.75 -7.00
N PRO A 196 -9.50 11.33 -7.97
CA PRO A 196 -10.05 10.55 -9.07
C PRO A 196 -8.92 9.83 -9.82
N PRO A 197 -9.13 8.57 -10.22
CA PRO A 197 -8.18 7.83 -11.04
C PRO A 197 -7.92 8.55 -12.37
N ILE A 198 -6.69 8.37 -12.89
CA ILE A 198 -6.31 8.91 -14.19
C ILE A 198 -6.99 8.08 -15.28
N GLU A 199 -7.61 8.72 -16.27
CA GLU A 199 -8.19 8.01 -17.42
C GLU A 199 -7.08 7.56 -18.38
N VAL A 200 -7.08 6.29 -18.77
CA VAL A 200 -6.16 5.76 -19.79
C VAL A 200 -6.74 6.03 -21.16
N PRO A 201 -6.08 6.84 -22.02
CA PRO A 201 -6.62 7.14 -23.35
C PRO A 201 -6.55 5.92 -24.29
N LEU A 202 -7.63 5.70 -25.04
CA LEU A 202 -7.66 4.77 -26.14
C LEU A 202 -6.98 5.41 -27.36
N ARG A 203 -6.03 4.70 -27.98
CA ARG A 203 -5.33 5.11 -29.19
C ARG A 203 -5.67 4.16 -30.34
N ALA A 204 -5.91 4.71 -31.53
CA ALA A 204 -6.34 3.90 -32.67
C ALA A 204 -5.18 3.07 -33.26
N PHE A 205 -3.96 3.58 -33.25
CA PHE A 205 -2.76 2.92 -33.80
C PHE A 205 -1.48 3.53 -33.24
N ILE A 206 -0.38 2.74 -33.20
CA ILE A 206 0.92 3.24 -32.78
C ILE A 206 1.97 2.89 -33.82
N ASP A 207 2.30 3.83 -34.70
CA ASP A 207 3.50 3.77 -35.49
C ASP A 207 4.69 4.48 -34.81
N ALA A 208 4.42 5.35 -33.86
CA ALA A 208 5.39 6.03 -33.01
C ALA A 208 4.77 6.33 -31.64
N PRO A 209 5.57 6.42 -30.57
CA PRO A 209 5.05 6.92 -29.31
C PRO A 209 4.43 8.29 -29.54
N PRO A 210 3.18 8.53 -29.10
CA PRO A 210 2.55 9.82 -29.27
C PRO A 210 3.40 10.89 -28.58
N GLU A 211 3.55 12.03 -29.22
CA GLU A 211 4.06 13.23 -28.56
C GLU A 211 3.28 13.44 -27.27
N PRO A 212 3.95 13.71 -26.13
CA PRO A 212 3.27 13.90 -24.87
C PRO A 212 2.32 15.10 -24.96
N SER A 213 1.03 14.81 -25.10
CA SER A 213 0.01 15.80 -24.80
C SER A 213 0.07 16.01 -23.29
N GLU A 214 0.22 17.18 -22.80
CA GLU A 214 0.33 17.63 -21.43
C GLU A 214 0.78 16.55 -20.41
N PRO A 215 1.83 16.76 -19.62
CA PRO A 215 2.37 15.74 -18.74
C PRO A 215 1.31 15.27 -17.75
N THR A 216 0.78 14.08 -17.94
CA THR A 216 -0.04 13.42 -16.94
C THR A 216 0.83 13.17 -15.72
N CYS A 217 0.48 13.77 -14.59
CA CYS A 217 1.27 13.64 -13.38
C CYS A 217 1.05 12.25 -12.75
N TRP A 218 1.78 11.26 -13.23
CA TRP A 218 1.82 9.95 -12.62
C TRP A 218 2.60 9.98 -11.31
N ARG A 219 2.01 9.42 -10.26
CA ARG A 219 2.67 9.24 -8.96
C ARG A 219 3.08 7.79 -8.79
N ALA A 220 4.06 7.53 -7.95
CA ALA A 220 4.24 6.19 -7.40
C ALA A 220 2.93 5.75 -6.75
N ASN A 221 2.53 4.50 -6.95
CA ASN A 221 1.22 3.95 -6.51
C ASN A 221 0.00 4.61 -7.20
N ALA A 222 0.12 4.98 -8.45
CA ALA A 222 -0.97 5.53 -9.24
C ALA A 222 -2.02 4.48 -9.59
N ILE A 223 -3.27 4.94 -9.65
CA ILE A 223 -4.42 4.17 -10.16
C ILE A 223 -4.98 4.89 -11.37
N ALA A 224 -5.31 4.14 -12.40
CA ALA A 224 -5.94 4.62 -13.61
C ALA A 224 -7.21 3.83 -13.93
N THR A 225 -8.17 4.46 -14.63
CA THR A 225 -9.37 3.79 -15.14
C THR A 225 -9.22 3.40 -16.60
N LEU A 226 -9.86 2.30 -16.94
CA LEU A 226 -9.97 1.73 -18.27
C LEU A 226 -11.46 1.68 -18.63
N SER A 227 -12.00 2.77 -19.12
CA SER A 227 -13.46 2.93 -19.34
C SER A 227 -14.06 1.83 -20.22
N ASN A 228 -13.28 1.31 -21.17
CA ASN A 228 -13.71 0.24 -22.07
C ASN A 228 -13.01 -1.11 -21.80
N GLY A 229 -12.37 -1.25 -20.63
CA GLY A 229 -11.56 -2.42 -20.35
C GLY A 229 -10.36 -2.55 -21.30
N VAL A 230 -9.91 -3.78 -21.49
CA VAL A 230 -8.89 -4.13 -22.51
C VAL A 230 -9.56 -5.05 -23.52
N PRO A 231 -9.93 -4.63 -24.72
CA PRO A 231 -10.55 -5.49 -25.73
C PRO A 231 -9.58 -6.60 -26.18
N GLU A 232 -10.14 -7.71 -26.69
CA GLU A 232 -9.33 -8.77 -27.30
C GLU A 232 -8.50 -8.21 -28.46
N GLY A 233 -7.27 -8.70 -28.60
CA GLY A 233 -6.32 -8.19 -29.59
C GLY A 233 -5.78 -6.78 -29.31
N HIS A 234 -6.02 -6.23 -28.10
CA HIS A 234 -5.48 -4.94 -27.67
C HIS A 234 -4.39 -5.13 -26.62
N GLN A 235 -3.59 -4.10 -26.47
CA GLN A 235 -2.52 -4.04 -25.49
C GLN A 235 -2.56 -2.75 -24.69
N LEU A 236 -2.24 -2.86 -23.42
CA LEU A 236 -1.83 -1.73 -22.59
C LEU A 236 -0.33 -1.52 -22.80
N VAL A 237 0.05 -0.31 -23.19
CA VAL A 237 1.43 0.10 -23.33
C VAL A 237 1.75 1.08 -22.21
N ILE A 238 2.79 0.78 -21.45
CA ILE A 238 3.22 1.51 -20.28
C ILE A 238 4.67 1.91 -20.49
N HIS A 239 4.91 3.16 -20.80
CA HIS A 239 6.24 3.73 -20.78
C HIS A 239 6.53 4.22 -19.37
N GLY A 240 7.65 3.84 -18.82
CA GLY A 240 8.00 4.21 -17.46
C GLY A 240 9.50 4.15 -17.22
N ARG A 241 9.89 4.66 -16.06
CA ARG A 241 11.27 4.64 -15.58
C ARG A 241 11.39 3.76 -14.35
N LEU A 242 12.35 2.87 -14.37
CA LEU A 242 12.73 2.07 -13.20
C LEU A 242 13.61 2.89 -12.27
N ARG A 243 13.42 2.71 -10.96
CA ARG A 243 14.31 3.36 -9.98
C ARG A 243 15.74 2.84 -10.11
N PRO A 244 16.75 3.71 -9.86
CA PRO A 244 18.15 3.27 -9.82
C PRO A 244 18.42 2.16 -8.80
N MET A 245 17.73 2.19 -7.66
CA MET A 245 17.76 1.12 -6.66
C MET A 245 16.46 0.32 -6.73
N LEU A 246 16.36 -0.49 -7.78
CA LEU A 246 15.18 -1.33 -8.03
C LEU A 246 15.13 -2.50 -7.03
N HIS A 247 14.09 -2.54 -6.21
CA HIS A 247 13.78 -3.67 -5.31
C HIS A 247 12.62 -4.48 -5.86
N SER A 248 11.47 -3.83 -6.04
CA SER A 248 10.31 -4.48 -6.63
C SER A 248 9.28 -3.46 -7.12
N PHE A 249 8.47 -3.88 -8.08
CA PHE A 249 7.26 -3.15 -8.47
C PHE A 249 6.16 -4.13 -8.88
N ALA A 250 4.94 -3.64 -8.87
CA ALA A 250 3.79 -4.39 -9.37
C ALA A 250 2.92 -3.54 -10.28
N VAL A 251 2.34 -4.21 -11.28
CA VAL A 251 1.31 -3.68 -12.18
C VAL A 251 0.12 -4.61 -12.09
N ASP A 252 -1.04 -4.08 -11.71
CA ASP A 252 -2.27 -4.85 -11.51
C ASP A 252 -3.36 -4.39 -12.48
N LEU A 253 -4.00 -5.33 -13.17
CA LEU A 253 -5.27 -5.11 -13.87
C LEU A 253 -6.42 -5.60 -12.99
N MET A 254 -7.34 -4.70 -12.67
CA MET A 254 -8.37 -4.92 -11.65
C MET A 254 -9.78 -4.66 -12.20
N ASP A 255 -10.80 -5.18 -11.53
CA ASP A 255 -12.21 -4.92 -11.84
C ASP A 255 -12.74 -3.59 -11.24
N GLY A 256 -11.90 -2.86 -10.50
CA GLY A 256 -12.24 -1.57 -9.92
C GLY A 256 -11.01 -0.80 -9.45
N ALA A 257 -11.17 0.50 -9.26
CA ALA A 257 -10.10 1.42 -8.86
C ALA A 257 -10.03 1.65 -7.33
N ARG A 258 -10.82 0.93 -6.53
CA ARG A 258 -10.90 1.12 -5.08
C ARG A 258 -9.87 0.30 -4.33
N GLU A 259 -9.49 0.73 -3.14
CA GLU A 259 -8.71 -0.10 -2.22
C GLU A 259 -9.61 -1.04 -1.42
N TRP A 260 -10.84 -0.59 -1.11
CA TRP A 260 -11.83 -1.41 -0.42
C TRP A 260 -13.26 -1.07 -0.89
N PRO A 261 -14.14 -2.06 -1.06
CA PRO A 261 -13.86 -3.50 -1.02
C PRO A 261 -12.75 -3.87 -1.99
N ALA A 262 -11.90 -4.83 -1.59
CA ALA A 262 -10.75 -5.22 -2.40
C ALA A 262 -11.22 -5.71 -3.79
N PRO A 263 -10.77 -5.07 -4.88
CA PRO A 263 -11.16 -5.48 -6.22
C PRO A 263 -10.50 -6.81 -6.58
N ASN A 264 -11.12 -7.59 -7.45
CA ASN A 264 -10.43 -8.72 -8.06
C ASN A 264 -9.27 -8.22 -8.92
N VAL A 265 -8.17 -8.98 -8.94
CA VAL A 265 -7.00 -8.71 -9.76
C VAL A 265 -6.92 -9.79 -10.85
N HIS A 266 -7.21 -9.38 -12.08
CA HIS A 266 -7.16 -10.28 -13.24
C HIS A 266 -5.74 -10.60 -13.66
N VAL A 267 -4.85 -9.63 -13.54
CA VAL A 267 -3.41 -9.78 -13.80
C VAL A 267 -2.64 -9.05 -12.75
N HIS A 268 -1.77 -9.75 -12.05
CA HIS A 268 -0.76 -9.22 -11.16
C HIS A 268 0.60 -9.51 -11.76
N VAL A 269 1.29 -8.49 -12.23
CA VAL A 269 2.69 -8.57 -12.67
C VAL A 269 3.56 -8.02 -11.55
N ASN A 270 4.31 -8.89 -10.86
CA ASN A 270 5.23 -8.46 -9.81
C ASN A 270 6.66 -8.79 -10.19
N VAL A 271 7.47 -7.76 -10.33
CA VAL A 271 8.90 -7.88 -10.60
C VAL A 271 9.66 -7.69 -9.29
N ARG A 272 10.50 -8.67 -8.95
CA ARG A 272 11.36 -8.68 -7.77
C ARG A 272 12.81 -8.69 -8.23
N ALA A 273 13.55 -7.62 -7.95
CA ALA A 273 15.00 -7.58 -8.08
C ALA A 273 15.63 -8.22 -6.82
N HIS A 274 16.82 -8.71 -6.86
CA HIS A 274 17.56 -9.21 -5.69
C HIS A 274 16.91 -10.34 -4.88
N VAL A 275 16.30 -11.32 -5.56
CA VAL A 275 15.74 -12.50 -4.88
C VAL A 275 16.83 -13.43 -4.34
N GLU A 276 18.01 -13.44 -4.98
CA GLU A 276 19.15 -14.26 -4.59
C GLU A 276 20.46 -13.46 -4.72
N PRO A 277 21.28 -13.33 -3.66
CA PRO A 277 22.49 -12.50 -3.66
C PRO A 277 23.52 -12.85 -4.74
N HIS A 278 23.48 -14.08 -5.27
CA HIS A 278 24.47 -14.62 -6.21
C HIS A 278 23.99 -14.66 -7.67
N LEU A 279 22.73 -14.29 -7.93
CA LEU A 279 22.17 -14.31 -9.28
C LEU A 279 21.62 -12.94 -9.65
N PRO A 280 22.23 -12.24 -10.63
CA PRO A 280 21.76 -10.91 -11.06
C PRO A 280 20.50 -11.00 -11.94
N ARG A 281 19.57 -11.88 -11.60
CA ARG A 281 18.34 -12.10 -12.38
C ARG A 281 17.12 -11.67 -11.58
N GLN A 282 16.28 -10.87 -12.22
CA GLN A 282 14.99 -10.51 -11.65
C GLN A 282 14.03 -11.69 -11.78
N LEU A 283 13.15 -11.80 -10.80
CA LEU A 283 12.03 -12.74 -10.81
C LEU A 283 10.76 -11.99 -11.18
N VAL A 284 10.12 -12.40 -12.27
CA VAL A 284 8.77 -11.98 -12.62
C VAL A 284 7.79 -13.01 -12.08
N VAL A 285 6.80 -12.55 -11.35
CA VAL A 285 5.70 -13.37 -10.83
C VAL A 285 4.42 -12.86 -11.47
N LEU A 286 3.71 -13.75 -12.16
CA LEU A 286 2.37 -13.51 -12.66
C LEU A 286 1.37 -14.28 -11.82
N ASN A 287 0.27 -13.62 -11.45
CA ASN A 287 -0.80 -14.22 -10.65
C ASN A 287 -2.13 -13.50 -10.90
N ALA A 288 -3.20 -14.00 -10.31
CA ALA A 288 -4.50 -13.35 -10.23
C ALA A 288 -5.07 -13.57 -8.82
N TRP A 289 -5.90 -12.61 -8.36
CA TRP A 289 -6.55 -12.66 -7.05
C TRP A 289 -8.07 -12.53 -7.19
N TYR A 290 -8.79 -13.49 -6.62
CA TYR A 290 -10.24 -13.56 -6.55
C TYR A 290 -10.64 -14.03 -5.15
N GLY A 291 -10.53 -13.13 -4.15
CA GLY A 291 -10.67 -13.50 -2.74
C GLY A 291 -9.47 -14.26 -2.16
N ALA A 292 -8.67 -14.90 -3.02
CA ALA A 292 -7.39 -15.54 -2.69
C ALA A 292 -6.44 -15.50 -3.89
N TRP A 293 -5.14 -15.53 -3.62
CA TRP A 293 -4.12 -15.69 -4.67
C TRP A 293 -4.19 -17.07 -5.29
N GLY A 294 -4.10 -17.13 -6.62
CA GLY A 294 -3.96 -18.36 -7.36
C GLY A 294 -2.53 -18.88 -7.37
N LEU A 295 -2.27 -19.91 -8.21
CA LEU A 295 -0.93 -20.45 -8.42
C LEU A 295 -0.06 -19.44 -9.17
N GLU A 296 1.10 -19.10 -8.61
CA GLU A 296 2.06 -18.19 -9.24
C GLU A 296 2.70 -18.82 -10.48
N ARG A 297 2.78 -18.05 -11.56
CA ARG A 297 3.66 -18.31 -12.69
C ARG A 297 4.93 -17.51 -12.49
N ARG A 298 6.08 -18.16 -12.44
CA ARG A 298 7.38 -17.54 -12.14
C ARG A 298 8.34 -17.69 -13.30
N GLN A 299 8.92 -16.57 -13.71
CA GLN A 299 9.94 -16.54 -14.76
C GLN A 299 11.12 -15.66 -14.33
N ARG A 300 12.33 -16.12 -14.60
CA ARG A 300 13.54 -15.33 -14.35
C ARG A 300 13.90 -14.52 -15.60
N THR A 301 14.16 -13.25 -15.42
CA THR A 301 14.60 -12.35 -16.49
C THR A 301 15.77 -11.47 -16.02
N ALA A 302 16.70 -11.20 -16.91
CA ALA A 302 17.83 -10.30 -16.64
C ALA A 302 17.73 -8.97 -17.42
N ARG A 303 16.56 -8.65 -17.98
CA ARG A 303 16.43 -7.61 -19.00
C ARG A 303 16.02 -6.24 -18.48
N LEU A 304 15.57 -6.14 -17.24
CA LEU A 304 15.17 -4.86 -16.65
C LEU A 304 16.38 -4.18 -16.02
N VAL A 305 16.80 -3.07 -16.58
CA VAL A 305 17.98 -2.33 -16.11
C VAL A 305 17.54 -1.23 -15.14
N PRO A 306 17.99 -1.26 -13.87
CA PRO A 306 17.66 -0.21 -12.91
C PRO A 306 18.11 1.18 -13.42
N GLY A 307 17.28 2.20 -13.17
CA GLY A 307 17.56 3.59 -13.57
C GLY A 307 17.24 3.93 -15.02
N THR A 308 16.82 2.95 -15.84
CA THR A 308 16.51 3.18 -17.25
C THR A 308 15.02 3.33 -17.52
N GLN A 309 14.69 3.87 -18.68
CA GLN A 309 13.35 3.80 -19.25
C GLN A 309 13.10 2.37 -19.75
N THR A 310 11.85 1.94 -19.64
CA THR A 310 11.39 0.63 -20.13
C THR A 310 9.94 0.74 -20.57
N THR A 311 9.56 -0.12 -21.50
CA THR A 311 8.20 -0.21 -22.01
C THR A 311 7.61 -1.57 -21.61
N PHE A 312 6.55 -1.56 -20.82
CA PHE A 312 5.78 -2.76 -20.56
C PHE A 312 4.59 -2.82 -21.50
N ARG A 313 4.30 -4.01 -22.01
CA ARG A 313 3.10 -4.28 -22.78
C ARG A 313 2.35 -5.44 -22.15
N ILE A 314 1.07 -5.26 -21.90
CA ILE A 314 0.17 -6.31 -21.42
C ILE A 314 -0.88 -6.51 -22.50
N ILE A 315 -0.81 -7.63 -23.19
CA ILE A 315 -1.64 -7.96 -24.35
C ILE A 315 -2.75 -8.89 -23.92
N ARG A 316 -3.98 -8.60 -24.28
CA ARG A 316 -5.11 -9.50 -24.15
C ARG A 316 -5.22 -10.39 -25.40
N GLY A 317 -4.85 -11.67 -25.27
CA GLY A 317 -5.11 -12.70 -26.26
C GLY A 317 -6.54 -13.25 -26.16
N ALA A 318 -6.80 -14.35 -26.88
CA ALA A 318 -8.09 -15.03 -26.85
C ALA A 318 -8.33 -15.84 -25.55
N GLY A 319 -7.27 -16.35 -24.90
CA GLY A 319 -7.36 -17.19 -23.70
C GLY A 319 -6.41 -16.80 -22.57
N GLU A 320 -5.53 -15.83 -22.80
CA GLU A 320 -4.46 -15.51 -21.89
C GLU A 320 -4.02 -14.04 -21.98
N TRP A 321 -3.31 -13.60 -20.97
CA TRP A 321 -2.57 -12.34 -20.93
C TRP A 321 -1.10 -12.62 -21.20
N SER A 322 -0.52 -11.94 -22.19
CA SER A 322 0.92 -11.98 -22.47
C SER A 322 1.56 -10.67 -22.00
N VAL A 323 2.67 -10.78 -21.27
CA VAL A 323 3.37 -9.64 -20.69
C VAL A 323 4.76 -9.51 -21.30
N TYR A 324 5.10 -8.33 -21.79
CA TYR A 324 6.37 -8.00 -22.39
C TYR A 324 7.05 -6.86 -21.62
N ALA A 325 8.37 -6.91 -21.58
CA ALA A 325 9.23 -5.78 -21.24
C ALA A 325 10.10 -5.49 -22.45
N ASP A 326 9.99 -4.28 -22.97
CA ASP A 326 10.54 -3.89 -24.27
C ASP A 326 10.07 -4.90 -25.35
N ASP A 327 10.97 -5.53 -26.08
CA ASP A 327 10.63 -6.49 -27.14
C ASP A 327 10.62 -7.95 -26.65
N SER A 328 10.71 -8.17 -25.35
CA SER A 328 10.87 -9.50 -24.79
C SER A 328 9.69 -9.94 -23.96
N MET A 329 9.15 -11.10 -24.26
CA MET A 329 8.12 -11.71 -23.45
C MET A 329 8.69 -12.11 -22.09
N ILE A 330 8.05 -11.60 -21.01
CA ILE A 330 8.44 -11.87 -19.62
C ILE A 330 7.44 -12.76 -18.88
N GLY A 331 6.37 -13.19 -19.53
CA GLY A 331 5.45 -14.17 -18.99
C GLY A 331 4.08 -14.18 -19.65
N GLU A 332 3.34 -15.25 -19.37
CA GLU A 332 1.96 -15.47 -19.81
C GLU A 332 1.11 -15.92 -18.63
N LEU A 333 -0.14 -15.52 -18.60
CA LEU A 333 -1.12 -15.92 -17.59
C LEU A 333 -2.46 -16.22 -18.25
N GLU A 334 -2.90 -17.48 -18.19
CA GLU A 334 -4.24 -17.90 -18.62
C GLU A 334 -5.32 -17.12 -17.85
N PHE A 335 -6.44 -16.83 -18.52
CA PHE A 335 -7.57 -16.19 -17.86
C PHE A 335 -8.09 -17.06 -16.72
N ARG A 336 -8.24 -16.48 -15.55
CA ARG A 336 -8.85 -17.14 -14.38
C ARG A 336 -10.27 -16.64 -14.11
N ALA A 337 -10.67 -15.56 -14.79
CA ALA A 337 -12.02 -15.04 -14.86
C ALA A 337 -12.19 -14.26 -16.16
N ALA A 338 -13.43 -13.89 -16.48
CA ALA A 338 -13.78 -13.14 -17.67
C ALA A 338 -12.99 -11.83 -17.76
N PRO A 339 -12.13 -11.65 -18.78
CA PRO A 339 -11.24 -10.48 -18.91
C PRO A 339 -11.99 -9.17 -19.16
N GLU A 340 -13.27 -9.21 -19.53
CA GLU A 340 -14.16 -8.06 -19.67
C GLU A 340 -14.36 -7.29 -18.36
N GLY A 341 -14.10 -7.94 -17.21
CA GLY A 341 -14.20 -7.32 -15.90
C GLY A 341 -13.11 -6.30 -15.61
N VAL A 342 -12.03 -6.25 -16.39
CA VAL A 342 -10.93 -5.29 -16.16
C VAL A 342 -11.40 -3.86 -16.40
N LYS A 343 -11.29 -3.00 -15.36
CA LYS A 343 -11.71 -1.58 -15.38
C LYS A 343 -10.67 -0.62 -14.84
N ALA A 344 -9.61 -1.14 -14.22
CA ALA A 344 -8.59 -0.30 -13.61
C ALA A 344 -7.19 -0.91 -13.75
N LEU A 345 -6.22 -0.03 -13.75
CA LEU A 345 -4.80 -0.32 -13.76
C LEU A 345 -4.16 0.33 -12.52
N ARG A 346 -3.37 -0.42 -11.77
CA ARG A 346 -2.66 0.08 -10.60
C ARG A 346 -1.17 -0.19 -10.69
N PHE A 347 -0.39 0.83 -10.33
CA PHE A 347 1.06 0.75 -10.20
C PHE A 347 1.47 0.80 -8.76
N ARG A 348 2.47 0.00 -8.36
CA ARG A 348 3.05 0.04 -7.02
C ARG A 348 4.56 -0.21 -7.08
N GLY A 349 5.30 0.44 -6.17
CA GLY A 349 6.75 0.22 -6.01
C GLY A 349 7.61 1.03 -6.97
N ASP A 350 8.66 0.41 -7.49
CA ASP A 350 9.80 1.10 -8.11
C ASP A 350 9.67 1.34 -9.63
N LEU A 351 8.46 1.30 -10.17
CA LEU A 351 8.14 1.74 -11.53
C LEU A 351 7.41 3.09 -11.48
N TYR A 352 7.96 4.10 -12.14
CA TYR A 352 7.30 5.38 -12.38
C TYR A 352 6.71 5.39 -13.79
N PRO A 353 5.40 5.26 -13.96
CA PRO A 353 4.78 5.39 -15.25
C PRO A 353 4.89 6.85 -15.75
N GLU A 354 5.29 7.03 -16.98
CA GLU A 354 5.40 8.33 -17.66
C GLU A 354 4.25 8.50 -18.66
N GLN A 355 3.94 7.42 -19.42
CA GLN A 355 2.81 7.37 -20.33
C GLN A 355 2.13 6.00 -20.27
N VAL A 356 0.82 6.01 -20.34
CA VAL A 356 0.01 4.78 -20.41
C VAL A 356 -1.09 4.99 -21.42
N TYR A 357 -1.26 4.04 -22.35
CA TYR A 357 -2.32 4.07 -23.33
C TYR A 357 -2.75 2.66 -23.74
N LEU A 358 -3.95 2.56 -24.28
CA LEU A 358 -4.55 1.34 -24.80
C LEU A 358 -4.61 1.43 -26.31
N CYS A 359 -4.19 0.38 -27.02
CA CYS A 359 -4.21 0.34 -28.49
C CYS A 359 -4.33 -1.08 -29.02
N PRO A 360 -4.66 -1.29 -30.31
CA PRO A 360 -4.53 -2.59 -30.93
C PRO A 360 -3.13 -3.17 -30.77
N ALA A 361 -3.01 -4.46 -30.47
CA ALA A 361 -1.73 -5.13 -30.46
C ALA A 361 -1.21 -5.23 -31.91
N THR A 362 -0.05 -4.67 -32.18
CA THR A 362 0.66 -4.96 -33.43
C THR A 362 1.06 -6.43 -33.37
N ASN A 363 0.80 -7.18 -34.43
CA ASN A 363 1.15 -8.60 -34.52
C ASN A 363 2.62 -8.76 -34.09
N SER A 364 2.82 -9.45 -32.95
CA SER A 364 4.17 -9.84 -32.52
C SER A 364 4.83 -10.64 -33.67
N PRO A 365 6.14 -10.51 -33.86
CA PRO A 365 6.82 -11.29 -34.87
C PRO A 365 6.47 -12.78 -34.66
N VAL A 366 6.04 -13.40 -35.73
CA VAL A 366 5.80 -14.83 -35.83
C VAL A 366 7.00 -15.55 -35.21
N ARG A 367 6.74 -16.48 -34.26
CA ARG A 367 7.76 -17.43 -33.84
C ARG A 367 8.24 -18.14 -35.10
N GLU A 368 9.43 -17.81 -35.56
CA GLU A 368 10.15 -18.74 -36.42
C GLU A 368 10.47 -19.96 -35.57
N GLU A 369 9.96 -21.12 -36.00
CA GLU A 369 10.15 -22.43 -35.38
C GLU A 369 11.63 -22.86 -35.38
#